data_44434bdf13b87000b4cf2955f9573bee
#
_entry.id   44434bdf13b87000b4cf2955f9573bee
#
_cell.length_a   1.000
_cell.length_b   1.000
_cell.length_c   1.000
_cell.angle_alpha   90.00
_cell.angle_beta   90.00
_cell.angle_gamma   90.00
#
_symmetry.space_group_name_H-M   'P 1'
#
loop_
_entity.id
_entity.type
_entity.pdbx_description
1 polymer ?
#
loop_
_entity_poly.entity_id
_entity_poly.type
_entity_poly.pdbx_seq_one_letter_code
_entity_poly.pdbx_strand_id
1 'polypeptide(L)'
;MTKLIYMTDSYQTELDARIVSCIKKGSGWEIVLDQTIFYPQGGGQPSDKGTMKGKRGTATVKHVRMQDDEVIHECTIEGSINDGEAVECTIDWNLRYHNMRVHSAGHVVHEAVRLVAPYLDPIKGEHGKSAYIEYRGSLPIDKKPLILQQANDLVRQNLPLKTEFVTLDELQKRASYIPEHLPKHKPLRILSVGNYPPIPDGGTQVKTTSEIGEITITSVDNIGDHVRVNYGITSSVTRSEEDATQGTTAPLFIGLLLDAQRDAKEVIATSDRSIEELRITLLGPKSDLGHLTKQIRQVPAADRGNVGVVVNEVKQSIEFALQKKSSVISHKSSVDNIWFDVTAPGIRPPEGHLHIVSQAITEITRIFERIGFTRVRHPEVDWDYYAFEALNMPPHHPARDEWETFFIDYPGSP
;
A
#
# COMPACT_ATOMS: atom_id res chain seq x y z
N MET A 1 13.24 -27.08 -15.47
CA MET A 1 12.39 -26.47 -14.41
C MET A 1 13.32 -25.71 -13.45
N THR A 2 13.05 -24.44 -13.23
CA THR A 2 13.85 -23.57 -12.35
C THR A 2 13.73 -24.02 -10.89
N LYS A 3 14.86 -24.16 -10.17
CA LYS A 3 14.82 -24.44 -8.74
C LYS A 3 14.51 -23.17 -7.97
N LEU A 4 13.45 -23.21 -7.13
CA LEU A 4 12.92 -22.04 -6.42
C LEU A 4 13.55 -21.93 -5.02
N ILE A 5 14.65 -21.22 -4.88
CA ILE A 5 15.42 -21.09 -3.63
C ILE A 5 14.63 -20.27 -2.61
N TYR A 6 13.93 -19.22 -3.02
CA TYR A 6 13.09 -18.38 -2.15
C TYR A 6 12.00 -19.14 -1.37
N MET A 7 11.61 -20.33 -1.85
CA MET A 7 10.63 -21.20 -1.17
C MET A 7 11.18 -21.82 0.11
N THR A 8 12.51 -22.05 0.15
CA THR A 8 13.21 -22.68 1.28
C THR A 8 13.95 -21.67 2.14
N ASP A 9 14.49 -20.61 1.54
CA ASP A 9 15.15 -19.51 2.24
C ASP A 9 14.74 -18.16 1.67
N SER A 10 13.84 -17.46 2.38
CA SER A 10 13.37 -16.13 2.02
C SER A 10 14.42 -15.03 2.27
N TYR A 11 15.48 -15.33 3.05
CA TYR A 11 16.51 -14.37 3.45
C TYR A 11 17.77 -14.42 2.58
N GLN A 12 17.85 -15.37 1.67
CA GLN A 12 18.99 -15.43 0.74
C GLN A 12 18.91 -14.26 -0.25
N THR A 13 19.95 -13.42 -0.26
CA THR A 13 20.03 -12.18 -1.04
C THR A 13 20.87 -12.30 -2.29
N GLU A 14 21.77 -13.27 -2.32
CA GLU A 14 22.73 -13.51 -3.40
C GLU A 14 22.71 -14.98 -3.81
N LEU A 15 22.89 -15.24 -5.09
CA LEU A 15 22.90 -16.59 -5.65
C LEU A 15 23.67 -16.62 -6.97
N ASP A 16 24.60 -17.59 -7.10
CA ASP A 16 25.16 -17.95 -8.41
C ASP A 16 24.17 -18.83 -9.17
N ALA A 17 23.80 -18.42 -10.37
CA ALA A 17 22.89 -19.17 -11.24
C ALA A 17 23.44 -19.24 -12.66
N ARG A 18 22.86 -20.14 -13.47
CA ARG A 18 23.13 -20.26 -14.90
C ARG A 18 21.90 -19.85 -15.71
N ILE A 19 22.14 -19.06 -16.75
CA ILE A 19 21.11 -18.69 -17.71
C ILE A 19 20.72 -19.89 -18.54
N VAL A 20 19.47 -20.28 -18.52
CA VAL A 20 18.88 -21.34 -19.36
C VAL A 20 18.45 -20.75 -20.71
N SER A 21 17.80 -19.57 -20.67
CA SER A 21 17.45 -18.83 -21.88
C SER A 21 17.46 -17.33 -21.64
N CYS A 22 17.84 -16.56 -22.68
CA CYS A 22 17.87 -15.10 -22.69
C CYS A 22 17.29 -14.62 -24.02
N ILE A 23 16.03 -14.18 -24.02
CA ILE A 23 15.27 -13.86 -25.22
C ILE A 23 14.91 -12.37 -25.22
N LYS A 24 15.24 -11.68 -26.32
CA LYS A 24 14.83 -10.28 -26.50
C LYS A 24 13.32 -10.20 -26.79
N LYS A 25 12.60 -9.38 -26.03
CA LYS A 25 11.18 -9.18 -26.17
C LYS A 25 10.81 -7.70 -26.16
N GLY A 26 10.48 -7.18 -27.31
CA GLY A 26 10.24 -5.73 -27.46
C GLY A 26 11.48 -4.89 -27.10
N SER A 27 11.32 -3.98 -26.14
CA SER A 27 12.41 -3.14 -25.62
C SER A 27 13.18 -3.79 -24.46
N GLY A 28 12.75 -4.94 -23.95
CA GLY A 28 13.33 -5.65 -22.83
C GLY A 28 13.85 -7.04 -23.18
N TRP A 29 14.18 -7.81 -22.15
CA TRP A 29 14.66 -9.18 -22.23
C TRP A 29 13.93 -10.05 -21.22
N GLU A 30 13.64 -11.29 -21.60
CA GLU A 30 13.15 -12.33 -20.71
C GLU A 30 14.29 -13.32 -20.45
N ILE A 31 14.63 -13.53 -19.18
CA ILE A 31 15.68 -14.43 -18.74
C ILE A 31 15.08 -15.53 -17.88
N VAL A 32 15.43 -16.79 -18.19
CA VAL A 32 15.12 -17.97 -17.39
C VAL A 32 16.42 -18.51 -16.80
N LEU A 33 16.41 -18.83 -15.50
CA LEU A 33 17.56 -19.36 -14.76
C LEU A 33 17.33 -20.83 -14.39
N ASP A 34 18.42 -21.59 -14.17
CA ASP A 34 18.39 -22.95 -13.60
C ASP A 34 17.92 -22.96 -12.15
N GLN A 35 18.25 -21.92 -11.39
CA GLN A 35 17.79 -21.68 -10.03
C GLN A 35 17.63 -20.18 -9.76
N THR A 36 16.70 -19.80 -8.86
CA THR A 36 16.41 -18.38 -8.59
C THR A 36 16.08 -18.11 -7.14
N ILE A 37 16.59 -16.95 -6.65
CA ILE A 37 16.18 -16.33 -5.39
C ILE A 37 15.08 -15.29 -5.60
N PHE A 38 14.81 -14.87 -6.84
CA PHE A 38 13.78 -13.87 -7.14
C PHE A 38 12.39 -14.45 -6.99
N TYR A 39 11.59 -13.82 -6.16
CA TYR A 39 10.18 -14.16 -5.99
C TYR A 39 9.35 -13.66 -7.18
N PRO A 40 8.63 -14.52 -7.90
CA PRO A 40 7.69 -14.09 -8.93
C PRO A 40 6.42 -13.52 -8.30
N GLN A 41 5.81 -12.56 -8.95
CA GLN A 41 4.52 -12.03 -8.50
C GLN A 41 3.48 -13.16 -8.38
N GLY A 42 2.90 -13.30 -7.20
CA GLY A 42 1.90 -14.34 -6.93
C GLY A 42 1.40 -14.30 -5.49
N GLY A 43 0.29 -14.97 -5.19
CA GLY A 43 -0.28 -15.03 -3.85
C GLY A 43 -0.52 -13.65 -3.21
N GLY A 44 -0.81 -12.62 -4.01
CA GLY A 44 -0.99 -11.25 -3.56
C GLY A 44 0.30 -10.49 -3.25
N GLN A 45 1.47 -11.13 -3.29
CA GLN A 45 2.76 -10.46 -3.04
C GLN A 45 3.37 -9.97 -4.36
N PRO A 46 3.89 -8.72 -4.43
CA PRO A 46 4.63 -8.21 -5.58
C PRO A 46 5.93 -8.98 -5.82
N SER A 47 6.39 -8.99 -7.09
CA SER A 47 7.66 -9.60 -7.46
C SER A 47 8.86 -8.84 -6.92
N ASP A 48 9.98 -9.56 -6.81
CA ASP A 48 11.26 -8.94 -6.52
C ASP A 48 11.82 -8.13 -7.69
N LYS A 49 12.81 -7.33 -7.34
CA LYS A 49 13.73 -6.63 -8.25
C LYS A 49 15.17 -6.90 -7.84
N GLY A 50 16.10 -6.58 -8.71
CA GLY A 50 17.53 -6.72 -8.42
C GLY A 50 18.37 -6.77 -9.68
N THR A 51 19.49 -7.46 -9.63
CA THR A 51 20.46 -7.52 -10.72
C THR A 51 21.00 -8.93 -10.93
N MET A 52 21.40 -9.24 -12.15
CA MET A 52 22.14 -10.43 -12.54
C MET A 52 23.41 -9.97 -13.24
N LYS A 53 24.56 -10.21 -12.64
CA LYS A 53 25.87 -9.77 -13.13
C LYS A 53 26.60 -10.93 -13.81
N GLY A 54 26.79 -10.81 -15.11
CA GLY A 54 27.60 -11.71 -15.93
C GLY A 54 29.00 -11.17 -16.16
N LYS A 55 29.81 -11.90 -16.95
CA LYS A 55 31.19 -11.51 -17.24
C LYS A 55 31.30 -10.24 -18.09
N ARG A 56 30.36 -9.98 -18.99
CA ARG A 56 30.41 -8.89 -19.98
C ARG A 56 29.18 -7.98 -19.97
N GLY A 57 28.29 -8.17 -19.01
CA GLY A 57 27.07 -7.37 -18.91
C GLY A 57 26.32 -7.58 -17.61
N THR A 58 25.37 -6.71 -17.36
CA THR A 58 24.49 -6.75 -16.19
C THR A 58 23.05 -6.66 -16.66
N ALA A 59 22.19 -7.58 -16.21
CA ALA A 59 20.76 -7.49 -16.37
C ALA A 59 20.14 -6.89 -15.10
N THR A 60 19.32 -5.85 -15.27
CA THR A 60 18.51 -5.29 -14.19
C THR A 60 17.12 -5.90 -14.27
N VAL A 61 16.74 -6.65 -13.23
CA VAL A 61 15.42 -7.29 -13.09
C VAL A 61 14.39 -6.24 -12.71
N LYS A 62 13.37 -6.07 -13.53
CA LYS A 62 12.27 -5.11 -13.33
C LYS A 62 11.02 -5.76 -12.79
N HIS A 63 10.76 -6.98 -13.26
CA HIS A 63 9.59 -7.76 -12.87
C HIS A 63 9.90 -9.26 -12.98
N VAL A 64 9.27 -10.07 -12.13
CA VAL A 64 9.40 -11.53 -12.17
C VAL A 64 8.01 -12.15 -12.15
N ARG A 65 7.75 -13.09 -13.03
CA ARG A 65 6.47 -13.79 -13.13
C ARG A 65 6.66 -15.29 -13.33
N MET A 66 5.64 -16.05 -12.96
CA MET A 66 5.58 -17.49 -13.22
C MET A 66 4.76 -17.70 -14.50
N GLN A 67 5.27 -18.49 -15.41
CA GLN A 67 4.55 -18.94 -16.61
C GLN A 67 4.95 -20.37 -16.93
N ASP A 68 3.98 -21.27 -17.11
CA ASP A 68 4.19 -22.67 -17.49
C ASP A 68 5.23 -23.42 -16.62
N ASP A 69 5.17 -23.20 -15.28
CA ASP A 69 6.11 -23.72 -14.28
C ASP A 69 7.55 -23.19 -14.43
N GLU A 70 7.78 -22.14 -15.22
CA GLU A 70 9.07 -21.44 -15.35
C GLU A 70 9.02 -20.05 -14.74
N VAL A 71 10.12 -19.61 -14.14
CA VAL A 71 10.28 -18.26 -13.61
C VAL A 71 10.92 -17.38 -14.66
N ILE A 72 10.15 -16.40 -15.16
CA ILE A 72 10.58 -15.46 -16.18
C ILE A 72 10.97 -14.15 -15.51
N HIS A 73 12.21 -13.73 -15.72
CA HIS A 73 12.74 -12.46 -15.22
C HIS A 73 12.75 -11.44 -16.37
N GLU A 74 11.91 -10.41 -16.26
CA GLU A 74 11.85 -9.30 -17.22
C GLU A 74 12.93 -8.27 -16.88
N CYS A 75 13.86 -8.07 -17.82
CA CYS A 75 15.10 -7.36 -17.58
C CYS A 75 15.39 -6.28 -18.61
N THR A 76 16.22 -5.31 -18.21
CA THR A 76 17.01 -4.48 -19.12
C THR A 76 18.46 -4.92 -19.01
N ILE A 77 19.18 -5.05 -20.15
CA ILE A 77 20.57 -5.50 -20.18
C ILE A 77 21.48 -4.36 -20.60
N GLU A 78 22.54 -4.16 -19.84
CA GLU A 78 23.69 -3.32 -20.18
C GLU A 78 24.87 -4.23 -20.49
N GLY A 79 25.52 -4.07 -21.64
CA GLY A 79 26.56 -4.97 -22.13
C GLY A 79 25.98 -6.20 -22.85
N SER A 80 26.52 -7.40 -22.58
CA SER A 80 26.11 -8.66 -23.23
C SER A 80 25.98 -9.78 -22.22
N ILE A 81 24.85 -10.46 -22.26
CA ILE A 81 24.53 -11.66 -21.48
C ILE A 81 23.95 -12.71 -22.43
N ASN A 82 24.38 -13.97 -22.31
CA ASN A 82 24.05 -15.02 -23.24
C ASN A 82 23.56 -16.30 -22.53
N ASP A 83 22.89 -17.16 -23.27
CA ASP A 83 22.50 -18.49 -22.81
C ASP A 83 23.71 -19.28 -22.33
N GLY A 84 23.53 -20.06 -21.28
CA GLY A 84 24.56 -20.88 -20.66
C GLY A 84 25.57 -20.12 -19.78
N GLU A 85 25.51 -18.79 -19.75
CA GLU A 85 26.41 -17.96 -18.92
C GLU A 85 26.08 -18.11 -17.44
N ALA A 86 27.13 -18.12 -16.59
CA ALA A 86 26.97 -18.01 -15.15
C ALA A 86 26.82 -16.54 -14.76
N VAL A 87 25.85 -16.26 -13.90
CA VAL A 87 25.54 -14.92 -13.39
C VAL A 87 25.43 -14.93 -11.88
N GLU A 88 25.91 -13.87 -11.26
CA GLU A 88 25.70 -13.55 -9.86
C GLU A 88 24.39 -12.76 -9.73
N CYS A 89 23.40 -13.34 -9.06
CA CYS A 89 22.09 -12.77 -8.84
C CYS A 89 22.07 -12.08 -7.48
N THR A 90 21.60 -10.82 -7.42
CA THR A 90 21.43 -10.06 -6.18
C THR A 90 20.04 -9.42 -6.19
N ILE A 91 19.23 -9.67 -5.15
CA ILE A 91 17.91 -9.05 -5.00
C ILE A 91 18.00 -7.68 -4.34
N ASP A 92 17.02 -6.82 -4.60
CA ASP A 92 16.77 -5.63 -3.77
C ASP A 92 16.21 -6.08 -2.43
N TRP A 93 17.11 -6.21 -1.43
CA TRP A 93 16.74 -6.71 -0.11
C TRP A 93 15.72 -5.83 0.60
N ASN A 94 15.82 -4.51 0.44
CA ASN A 94 14.89 -3.60 1.10
C ASN A 94 13.46 -3.81 0.58
N LEU A 95 13.29 -3.94 -0.74
CA LEU A 95 12.01 -4.25 -1.36
C LEU A 95 11.51 -5.64 -0.92
N ARG A 96 12.37 -6.67 -0.95
CA ARG A 96 12.05 -8.02 -0.53
C ARG A 96 11.60 -8.04 0.92
N TYR A 97 12.37 -7.46 1.83
CA TYR A 97 12.08 -7.48 3.26
C TYR A 97 10.80 -6.71 3.60
N HIS A 98 10.55 -5.57 2.92
CA HIS A 98 9.29 -4.86 3.02
C HIS A 98 8.10 -5.75 2.59
N ASN A 99 8.19 -6.38 1.42
CA ASN A 99 7.14 -7.27 0.92
C ASN A 99 6.91 -8.48 1.85
N MET A 100 7.98 -9.06 2.41
CA MET A 100 7.89 -10.13 3.42
C MET A 100 7.12 -9.67 4.65
N ARG A 101 7.44 -8.48 5.19
CA ARG A 101 6.77 -7.92 6.36
C ARG A 101 5.28 -7.67 6.10
N VAL A 102 4.94 -7.07 4.95
CA VAL A 102 3.54 -6.84 4.55
C VAL A 102 2.80 -8.16 4.36
N HIS A 103 3.41 -9.14 3.74
CA HIS A 103 2.80 -10.46 3.54
C HIS A 103 2.57 -11.16 4.88
N SER A 104 3.59 -11.23 5.72
CA SER A 104 3.47 -11.81 7.07
C SER A 104 2.46 -11.06 7.94
N ALA A 105 2.35 -9.73 7.80
CA ALA A 105 1.30 -8.95 8.45
C ALA A 105 -0.10 -9.39 8.02
N GLY A 106 -0.29 -9.72 6.74
CA GLY A 106 -1.56 -10.28 6.24
C GLY A 106 -1.95 -11.55 6.98
N HIS A 107 -1.02 -12.48 7.18
CA HIS A 107 -1.29 -13.70 7.94
C HIS A 107 -1.62 -13.42 9.41
N VAL A 108 -0.92 -12.47 10.05
CA VAL A 108 -1.24 -12.06 11.43
C VAL A 108 -2.61 -11.36 11.53
N VAL A 109 -2.95 -10.51 10.55
CA VAL A 109 -4.29 -9.89 10.47
C VAL A 109 -5.36 -10.96 10.25
N HIS A 110 -5.09 -11.96 9.40
CA HIS A 110 -6.01 -13.08 9.21
C HIS A 110 -6.29 -13.82 10.54
N GLU A 111 -5.25 -14.13 11.30
CA GLU A 111 -5.43 -14.77 12.63
C GLU A 111 -6.19 -13.87 13.60
N ALA A 112 -5.92 -12.55 13.61
CA ALA A 112 -6.66 -11.62 14.43
C ALA A 112 -8.16 -11.55 14.05
N VAL A 113 -8.47 -11.54 12.74
CA VAL A 113 -9.86 -11.61 12.26
C VAL A 113 -10.51 -12.91 12.68
N ARG A 114 -9.83 -14.05 12.53
CA ARG A 114 -10.34 -15.37 12.91
C ARG A 114 -10.65 -15.45 14.42
N LEU A 115 -9.86 -14.80 15.27
CA LEU A 115 -10.10 -14.73 16.72
C LEU A 115 -11.29 -13.83 17.08
N VAL A 116 -11.48 -12.71 16.38
CA VAL A 116 -12.53 -11.71 16.67
C VAL A 116 -13.86 -12.03 15.97
N ALA A 117 -13.80 -12.63 14.79
CA ALA A 117 -14.94 -12.92 13.93
C ALA A 117 -14.78 -14.29 13.24
N PRO A 118 -14.83 -15.40 14.00
CA PRO A 118 -14.58 -16.76 13.49
C PRO A 118 -15.60 -17.27 12.47
N TYR A 119 -16.66 -16.52 12.24
CA TYR A 119 -17.70 -16.80 11.25
C TYR A 119 -17.40 -16.29 9.85
N LEU A 120 -16.29 -15.58 9.67
CA LEU A 120 -15.87 -15.06 8.37
C LEU A 120 -15.01 -16.09 7.62
N ASP A 121 -15.39 -16.39 6.37
CA ASP A 121 -14.63 -17.28 5.51
C ASP A 121 -13.66 -16.49 4.63
N PRO A 122 -12.34 -16.76 4.66
CA PRO A 122 -11.37 -16.05 3.84
C PRO A 122 -11.57 -16.38 2.36
N ILE A 123 -11.45 -15.37 1.49
CA ILE A 123 -11.57 -15.50 0.03
C ILE A 123 -10.21 -15.31 -0.63
N LYS A 124 -9.55 -14.18 -0.36
CA LYS A 124 -8.24 -13.85 -0.92
C LYS A 124 -7.51 -12.80 -0.09
N GLY A 125 -6.19 -12.73 -0.27
CA GLY A 125 -5.33 -11.66 0.24
C GLY A 125 -4.56 -10.98 -0.87
N GLU A 126 -4.33 -9.67 -0.70
CA GLU A 126 -3.41 -8.86 -1.50
C GLU A 126 -2.42 -8.22 -0.53
N HIS A 127 -1.13 -8.38 -0.81
CA HIS A 127 -0.05 -8.01 0.10
C HIS A 127 0.93 -7.01 -0.55
N GLY A 128 0.41 -6.22 -1.49
CA GLY A 128 1.13 -5.17 -2.18
C GLY A 128 0.89 -3.79 -1.60
N LYS A 129 0.94 -2.77 -2.45
CA LYS A 129 0.78 -1.35 -2.08
C LYS A 129 -0.53 -1.02 -1.35
N SER A 130 -1.61 -1.72 -1.71
CA SER A 130 -2.93 -1.61 -1.06
C SER A 130 -3.27 -2.97 -0.47
N ALA A 131 -2.65 -3.30 0.66
CA ALA A 131 -2.80 -4.61 1.26
C ALA A 131 -4.17 -4.78 1.93
N TYR A 132 -4.83 -5.90 1.66
CA TYR A 132 -6.11 -6.27 2.26
C TYR A 132 -6.32 -7.77 2.31
N ILE A 133 -7.23 -8.21 3.16
CA ILE A 133 -7.79 -9.57 3.13
C ILE A 133 -9.29 -9.44 2.96
N GLU A 134 -9.85 -10.27 2.09
CA GLU A 134 -11.26 -10.31 1.77
C GLU A 134 -11.90 -11.58 2.32
N TYR A 135 -13.04 -11.44 2.96
CA TYR A 135 -13.80 -12.51 3.58
C TYR A 135 -15.23 -12.52 3.06
N ARG A 136 -15.84 -13.70 3.00
CA ARG A 136 -17.28 -13.83 2.83
C ARG A 136 -17.98 -13.53 4.15
N GLY A 137 -19.03 -12.70 4.11
CA GLY A 137 -19.77 -12.24 5.27
C GLY A 137 -19.63 -10.74 5.50
N SER A 138 -20.10 -10.28 6.63
CA SER A 138 -20.04 -8.88 7.04
C SER A 138 -19.36 -8.74 8.40
N LEU A 139 -18.66 -7.65 8.61
CA LEU A 139 -17.97 -7.34 9.86
C LEU A 139 -18.45 -5.99 10.38
N PRO A 140 -19.05 -5.93 11.59
CA PRO A 140 -19.41 -4.67 12.22
C PRO A 140 -18.17 -3.77 12.41
N ILE A 141 -18.32 -2.47 12.15
CA ILE A 141 -17.21 -1.50 12.14
C ILE A 141 -16.57 -1.33 13.52
N ASP A 142 -17.33 -1.55 14.60
CA ASP A 142 -16.87 -1.53 15.99
C ASP A 142 -15.87 -2.65 16.30
N LYS A 143 -15.77 -3.68 15.47
CA LYS A 143 -14.76 -4.75 15.59
C LYS A 143 -13.37 -4.35 15.11
N LYS A 144 -13.24 -3.26 14.32
CA LYS A 144 -11.95 -2.77 13.82
C LYS A 144 -10.90 -2.55 14.93
N PRO A 145 -11.20 -1.86 16.06
CA PRO A 145 -10.23 -1.70 17.15
C PRO A 145 -9.78 -3.00 17.78
N LEU A 146 -10.69 -3.99 17.90
CA LEU A 146 -10.37 -5.29 18.45
C LEU A 146 -9.43 -6.09 17.54
N ILE A 147 -9.68 -6.07 16.23
CA ILE A 147 -8.79 -6.72 15.25
C ILE A 147 -7.40 -6.07 15.28
N LEU A 148 -7.34 -4.73 15.31
CA LEU A 148 -6.08 -4.01 15.41
C LEU A 148 -5.31 -4.39 16.69
N GLN A 149 -5.98 -4.41 17.82
CA GLN A 149 -5.40 -4.82 19.09
C GLN A 149 -4.87 -6.25 19.03
N GLN A 150 -5.69 -7.21 18.58
CA GLN A 150 -5.29 -8.62 18.47
C GLN A 150 -4.11 -8.82 17.51
N ALA A 151 -4.10 -8.14 16.36
CA ALA A 151 -3.00 -8.22 15.41
C ALA A 151 -1.67 -7.76 16.05
N ASN A 152 -1.69 -6.63 16.76
CA ASN A 152 -0.49 -6.12 17.43
C ASN A 152 -0.12 -6.93 18.69
N ASP A 153 -1.07 -7.56 19.37
CA ASP A 153 -0.79 -8.52 20.43
C ASP A 153 -0.04 -9.74 19.90
N LEU A 154 -0.43 -10.27 18.73
CA LEU A 154 0.29 -11.36 18.06
C LEU A 154 1.70 -10.96 17.62
N VAL A 155 1.87 -9.71 17.17
CA VAL A 155 3.20 -9.16 16.86
C VAL A 155 4.08 -9.13 18.11
N ARG A 156 3.57 -8.61 19.23
CA ARG A 156 4.30 -8.52 20.51
C ARG A 156 4.68 -9.87 21.12
N GLN A 157 3.91 -10.92 20.85
CA GLN A 157 4.22 -12.28 21.30
C GLN A 157 5.45 -12.89 20.62
N ASN A 158 6.01 -12.25 19.59
CA ASN A 158 7.19 -12.72 18.87
C ASN A 158 7.08 -14.18 18.41
N LEU A 159 5.93 -14.54 17.83
CA LEU A 159 5.64 -15.89 17.40
C LEU A 159 6.47 -16.28 16.18
N PRO A 160 6.98 -17.53 16.10
CA PRO A 160 7.70 -17.98 14.91
C PRO A 160 6.72 -18.17 13.73
N LEU A 161 7.15 -17.74 12.53
CA LEU A 161 6.48 -18.08 11.28
C LEU A 161 7.21 -19.28 10.67
N LYS A 162 6.55 -20.44 10.66
CA LYS A 162 7.13 -21.69 10.20
C LYS A 162 6.52 -22.10 8.86
N THR A 163 7.38 -22.39 7.89
CA THR A 163 6.95 -22.93 6.59
C THR A 163 7.41 -24.37 6.46
N GLU A 164 6.56 -25.22 5.91
CA GLU A 164 6.85 -26.61 5.62
C GLU A 164 6.12 -27.09 4.37
N PHE A 165 6.58 -28.20 3.80
CA PHE A 165 5.90 -28.81 2.67
C PHE A 165 5.14 -30.05 3.14
N VAL A 166 3.86 -30.11 2.82
CA VAL A 166 2.95 -31.20 3.22
C VAL A 166 2.16 -31.74 2.02
N THR A 167 1.58 -32.91 2.19
CA THR A 167 0.59 -33.44 1.24
C THR A 167 -0.77 -32.76 1.44
N LEU A 168 -1.65 -32.85 0.43
CA LEU A 168 -3.01 -32.32 0.56
C LEU A 168 -3.78 -32.99 1.73
N ASP A 169 -3.58 -34.31 1.95
CA ASP A 169 -4.23 -35.06 3.02
C ASP A 169 -3.75 -34.59 4.42
N GLU A 170 -2.49 -34.25 4.56
CA GLU A 170 -1.94 -33.68 5.80
C GLU A 170 -2.46 -32.27 6.06
N LEU A 171 -2.54 -31.45 4.98
CA LEU A 171 -3.13 -30.12 5.08
C LEU A 171 -4.59 -30.18 5.53
N GLN A 172 -5.39 -31.09 4.96
CA GLN A 172 -6.81 -31.27 5.32
C GLN A 172 -7.05 -31.60 6.78
N LYS A 173 -6.10 -32.26 7.42
CA LYS A 173 -6.19 -32.61 8.85
C LYS A 173 -5.82 -31.45 9.78
N ARG A 174 -5.07 -30.44 9.30
CA ARG A 174 -4.44 -29.40 10.12
C ARG A 174 -4.96 -27.99 9.84
N ALA A 175 -5.38 -27.71 8.60
CA ALA A 175 -5.81 -26.39 8.19
C ALA A 175 -7.24 -26.09 8.61
N SER A 176 -7.51 -24.85 8.99
CA SER A 176 -8.86 -24.34 9.24
C SER A 176 -9.59 -23.94 7.95
N TYR A 177 -8.86 -23.69 6.87
CA TYR A 177 -9.39 -23.31 5.56
C TYR A 177 -8.52 -23.88 4.45
N ILE A 178 -9.15 -24.36 3.39
CA ILE A 178 -8.50 -24.93 2.21
C ILE A 178 -9.07 -24.26 0.95
N PRO A 179 -8.26 -23.50 0.19
CA PRO A 179 -8.67 -22.94 -1.08
C PRO A 179 -9.07 -24.02 -2.11
N GLU A 180 -10.11 -23.76 -2.91
CA GLU A 180 -10.64 -24.71 -3.89
C GLU A 180 -9.65 -25.09 -5.00
N HIS A 181 -8.69 -24.23 -5.32
CA HIS A 181 -7.81 -24.35 -6.48
C HIS A 181 -6.37 -24.79 -6.15
N LEU A 182 -6.19 -25.60 -5.11
CA LEU A 182 -4.86 -26.10 -4.75
C LEU A 182 -4.38 -27.22 -5.70
N PRO A 183 -3.07 -27.27 -6.04
CA PRO A 183 -2.49 -28.35 -6.78
C PRO A 183 -2.62 -29.69 -6.04
N LYS A 184 -3.23 -30.69 -6.68
CA LYS A 184 -3.48 -32.02 -6.05
C LYS A 184 -2.28 -32.97 -6.13
N HIS A 185 -1.31 -32.68 -6.99
CA HIS A 185 -0.21 -33.61 -7.35
C HIS A 185 1.18 -33.10 -6.96
N LYS A 186 1.26 -31.94 -6.30
CA LYS A 186 2.53 -31.37 -5.82
C LYS A 186 2.47 -31.18 -4.30
N PRO A 187 3.60 -31.31 -3.59
CA PRO A 187 3.66 -30.90 -2.20
C PRO A 187 3.22 -29.43 -2.07
N LEU A 188 2.40 -29.17 -1.07
CA LEU A 188 1.89 -27.83 -0.80
C LEU A 188 2.77 -27.19 0.27
N ARG A 189 3.26 -25.99 0.00
CA ARG A 189 3.92 -25.18 1.04
C ARG A 189 2.86 -24.54 1.90
N ILE A 190 3.01 -24.66 3.23
CA ILE A 190 2.11 -24.11 4.23
C ILE A 190 2.88 -23.21 5.18
N LEU A 191 2.16 -22.25 5.76
CA LEU A 191 2.66 -21.33 6.78
C LEU A 191 1.84 -21.48 8.04
N SER A 192 2.51 -21.56 9.20
CA SER A 192 1.91 -21.48 10.53
C SER A 192 2.45 -20.26 11.27
N VAL A 193 1.57 -19.48 11.89
CA VAL A 193 1.92 -18.41 12.83
C VAL A 193 1.88 -19.00 14.24
N GLY A 194 3.05 -19.23 14.85
CA GLY A 194 3.10 -19.91 16.14
C GLY A 194 2.46 -21.30 16.11
N ASN A 195 1.46 -21.49 16.97
CA ASN A 195 0.68 -22.72 17.06
C ASN A 195 -0.71 -22.63 16.39
N TYR A 196 -0.98 -21.57 15.64
CA TYR A 196 -2.24 -21.43 14.91
C TYR A 196 -2.31 -22.40 13.72
N PRO A 197 -3.51 -22.75 13.26
CA PRO A 197 -3.70 -23.64 12.13
C PRO A 197 -2.95 -23.14 10.88
N PRO A 198 -2.26 -24.03 10.16
CA PRO A 198 -1.52 -23.63 8.97
C PRO A 198 -2.47 -23.29 7.80
N ILE A 199 -1.98 -22.44 6.93
CA ILE A 199 -2.65 -22.09 5.66
C ILE A 199 -1.68 -22.29 4.48
N PRO A 200 -2.18 -22.64 3.28
CA PRO A 200 -1.35 -22.68 2.09
C PRO A 200 -0.76 -21.31 1.79
N ASP A 201 0.56 -21.28 1.61
CA ASP A 201 1.29 -20.05 1.32
C ASP A 201 2.51 -20.31 0.44
N GLY A 202 2.64 -19.56 -0.65
CA GLY A 202 3.77 -19.60 -1.57
C GLY A 202 4.70 -18.40 -1.47
N GLY A 203 4.38 -17.43 -0.62
CA GLY A 203 5.10 -16.17 -0.52
C GLY A 203 6.35 -16.23 0.35
N THR A 204 7.09 -15.14 0.37
CA THR A 204 8.25 -15.00 1.24
C THR A 204 7.82 -14.41 2.59
N GLN A 205 8.35 -14.95 3.68
CA GLN A 205 7.89 -14.64 5.03
C GLN A 205 9.04 -14.22 5.93
N VAL A 206 8.77 -13.36 6.92
CA VAL A 206 9.71 -13.09 8.01
C VAL A 206 9.78 -14.27 8.99
N LYS A 207 10.83 -14.35 9.81
CA LYS A 207 11.02 -15.49 10.74
C LYS A 207 10.12 -15.43 11.95
N THR A 208 9.81 -14.22 12.43
CA THR A 208 8.98 -14.03 13.62
C THR A 208 8.02 -12.84 13.42
N THR A 209 6.92 -12.86 14.16
CA THR A 209 5.91 -11.80 14.08
C THR A 209 6.45 -10.43 14.52
N SER A 210 7.45 -10.37 15.40
CA SER A 210 8.05 -9.09 15.84
C SER A 210 8.78 -8.35 14.70
N GLU A 211 9.28 -9.06 13.67
CA GLU A 211 9.92 -8.43 12.51
C GLU A 211 8.93 -7.63 11.63
N ILE A 212 7.64 -7.91 11.76
CA ILE A 212 6.58 -7.21 11.03
C ILE A 212 6.57 -5.71 11.42
N GLY A 213 6.80 -5.41 12.70
CA GLY A 213 6.58 -4.10 13.27
C GLY A 213 5.09 -3.86 13.55
N GLU A 214 4.70 -2.62 13.81
CA GLU A 214 3.33 -2.30 14.15
C GLU A 214 2.41 -2.41 12.93
N ILE A 215 1.30 -3.14 13.09
CA ILE A 215 0.25 -3.29 12.09
C ILE A 215 -0.78 -2.19 12.28
N THR A 216 -1.27 -1.63 11.18
CA THR A 216 -2.40 -0.69 11.14
C THR A 216 -3.55 -1.31 10.35
N ILE A 217 -4.80 -1.12 10.82
CA ILE A 217 -6.01 -1.43 10.03
C ILE A 217 -6.54 -0.10 9.50
N THR A 218 -6.40 0.11 8.19
CA THR A 218 -6.78 1.39 7.56
C THR A 218 -8.28 1.52 7.43
N SER A 219 -8.96 0.49 6.91
CA SER A 219 -10.42 0.45 6.84
C SER A 219 -10.95 -0.97 6.94
N VAL A 220 -12.26 -1.08 7.23
CA VAL A 220 -13.07 -2.29 7.14
C VAL A 220 -14.26 -1.94 6.28
N ASP A 221 -14.29 -2.50 5.07
CA ASP A 221 -15.26 -2.12 4.03
C ASP A 221 -16.18 -3.31 3.74
N ASN A 222 -17.45 -3.21 4.14
CA ASN A 222 -18.47 -4.19 3.77
C ASN A 222 -18.96 -3.89 2.34
N ILE A 223 -18.82 -4.86 1.42
CA ILE A 223 -19.11 -4.72 0.00
C ILE A 223 -20.06 -5.87 -0.42
N GLY A 224 -21.35 -5.62 -0.38
CA GLY A 224 -22.34 -6.68 -0.63
C GLY A 224 -22.26 -7.79 0.41
N ASP A 225 -22.02 -9.03 -0.02
CA ASP A 225 -21.86 -10.22 0.84
C ASP A 225 -20.41 -10.50 1.27
N HIS A 226 -19.50 -9.56 1.02
CA HIS A 226 -18.09 -9.65 1.37
C HIS A 226 -17.65 -8.50 2.26
N VAL A 227 -16.61 -8.72 3.05
CA VAL A 227 -15.91 -7.67 3.80
C VAL A 227 -14.44 -7.67 3.49
N ARG A 228 -13.89 -6.48 3.27
CA ARG A 228 -12.48 -6.26 3.04
C ARG A 228 -11.85 -5.57 4.24
N VAL A 229 -10.82 -6.19 4.82
CA VAL A 229 -10.02 -5.62 5.90
C VAL A 229 -8.72 -5.10 5.28
N ASN A 230 -8.61 -3.79 5.14
CA ASN A 230 -7.44 -3.11 4.59
C ASN A 230 -6.43 -2.86 5.72
N TYR A 231 -5.18 -3.18 5.47
CA TYR A 231 -4.14 -3.07 6.48
C TYR A 231 -2.84 -2.52 5.91
N GLY A 232 -1.94 -2.16 6.80
CA GLY A 232 -0.58 -1.73 6.50
C GLY A 232 0.35 -2.03 7.66
N ILE A 233 1.63 -1.75 7.47
CA ILE A 233 2.63 -1.79 8.52
C ILE A 233 3.25 -0.41 8.68
N THR A 234 3.55 -0.01 9.91
CA THR A 234 4.33 1.20 10.13
C THR A 234 5.78 0.95 9.78
N SER A 235 6.44 1.96 9.21
CA SER A 235 7.86 1.89 8.87
C SER A 235 8.79 1.83 10.09
N SER A 236 8.26 2.00 11.29
CA SER A 236 9.02 1.96 12.53
C SER A 236 8.82 0.63 13.25
N VAL A 237 9.90 -0.11 13.45
CA VAL A 237 10.00 -1.12 14.51
C VAL A 237 9.93 -0.36 15.84
N THR A 238 8.74 -0.23 16.43
CA THR A 238 8.60 0.24 17.81
C THR A 238 9.06 -0.90 18.71
N ARG A 239 10.23 -0.73 19.30
CA ARG A 239 10.69 -1.58 20.41
C ARG A 239 9.72 -1.41 21.58
N SER A 240 9.36 -2.54 22.23
CA SER A 240 8.78 -2.56 23.57
C SER A 240 9.69 -1.76 24.55
N GLU A 241 9.12 -1.10 25.53
CA GLU A 241 9.87 -0.27 26.52
C GLU A 241 10.97 -1.06 27.26
N GLU A 242 10.94 -2.38 27.25
CA GLU A 242 11.96 -3.25 27.86
C GLU A 242 13.25 -3.40 27.03
N ASP A 243 13.21 -3.14 25.71
CA ASP A 243 14.40 -3.12 24.82
C ASP A 243 15.11 -1.76 24.77
N ALA A 244 14.62 -0.75 25.46
CA ALA A 244 15.16 0.61 25.50
C ALA A 244 16.56 0.73 26.14
N THR A 245 17.12 -0.35 26.67
CA THR A 245 18.47 -0.40 27.29
C THR A 245 19.59 -0.78 26.32
N GLN A 246 19.28 -1.24 25.10
CA GLN A 246 20.29 -1.39 24.04
C GLN A 246 20.12 -0.27 23.02
N GLY A 247 21.07 0.68 23.01
CA GLY A 247 21.10 1.86 22.14
C GLY A 247 20.90 1.52 20.67
N THR A 248 20.20 2.38 19.94
CA THR A 248 19.97 2.27 18.49
C THR A 248 21.31 2.14 17.76
N THR A 249 21.58 1.02 17.10
CA THR A 249 22.84 0.85 16.35
C THR A 249 22.82 1.69 15.08
N ALA A 250 23.98 2.24 14.68
CA ALA A 250 24.11 3.05 13.48
C ALA A 250 23.59 2.36 12.20
N PRO A 251 23.88 1.06 11.95
CA PRO A 251 23.34 0.35 10.77
C PRO A 251 21.82 0.30 10.73
N LEU A 252 21.15 0.08 11.86
CA LEU A 252 19.70 0.08 11.95
C LEU A 252 19.12 1.47 11.63
N PHE A 253 19.72 2.52 12.18
CA PHE A 253 19.28 3.89 11.95
C PHE A 253 19.48 4.33 10.49
N ILE A 254 20.60 3.93 9.86
CA ILE A 254 20.85 4.14 8.43
C ILE A 254 19.79 3.43 7.57
N GLY A 255 19.40 2.21 7.94
CA GLY A 255 18.31 1.49 7.28
C GLY A 255 16.99 2.30 7.27
N LEU A 256 16.60 2.87 8.40
CA LEU A 256 15.39 3.71 8.52
C LEU A 256 15.47 4.98 7.65
N LEU A 257 16.64 5.59 7.53
CA LEU A 257 16.86 6.76 6.68
C LEU A 257 16.73 6.43 5.19
N LEU A 258 17.25 5.27 4.77
CA LEU A 258 17.14 4.80 3.38
C LEU A 258 15.71 4.40 3.03
N ASP A 259 14.96 3.83 3.95
CA ASP A 259 13.53 3.55 3.77
C ASP A 259 12.73 4.85 3.58
N ALA A 260 12.95 5.84 4.45
CA ALA A 260 12.32 7.16 4.32
C ALA A 260 12.66 7.84 2.98
N GLN A 261 13.90 7.67 2.48
CA GLN A 261 14.32 8.16 1.16
C GLN A 261 13.54 7.49 0.02
N ARG A 262 13.39 6.17 0.09
CA ARG A 262 12.68 5.39 -0.94
C ARG A 262 11.22 5.79 -1.01
N ASP A 263 10.56 5.84 0.15
CA ASP A 263 9.14 6.18 0.25
C ASP A 263 8.88 7.62 -0.23
N ALA A 264 9.76 8.56 0.11
CA ALA A 264 9.70 9.92 -0.40
C ALA A 264 9.83 9.98 -1.92
N LYS A 265 10.75 9.22 -2.53
CA LYS A 265 10.90 9.16 -4.01
C LYS A 265 9.68 8.56 -4.69
N GLU A 266 9.04 7.55 -4.08
CA GLU A 266 7.81 6.96 -4.61
C GLU A 266 6.65 7.97 -4.57
N VAL A 267 6.48 8.67 -3.45
CA VAL A 267 5.48 9.75 -3.31
C VAL A 267 5.73 10.85 -4.34
N ILE A 268 6.98 11.26 -4.57
CA ILE A 268 7.33 12.25 -5.60
C ILE A 268 6.94 11.75 -6.99
N ALA A 269 7.18 10.47 -7.30
CA ALA A 269 6.89 9.91 -8.62
C ALA A 269 5.38 9.80 -8.92
N THR A 270 4.57 9.44 -7.91
CA THR A 270 3.16 9.06 -8.08
C THR A 270 2.16 10.15 -7.73
N SER A 271 2.54 11.15 -6.93
CA SER A 271 1.64 12.20 -6.44
C SER A 271 1.40 13.30 -7.46
N ASP A 272 0.16 13.77 -7.56
CA ASP A 272 -0.24 14.96 -8.36
C ASP A 272 -0.17 16.28 -7.58
N ARG A 273 0.33 16.26 -6.34
CA ARG A 273 0.48 17.46 -5.51
C ARG A 273 1.54 18.41 -6.08
N SER A 274 1.43 19.68 -5.71
CA SER A 274 2.43 20.69 -6.09
C SER A 274 3.81 20.35 -5.50
N ILE A 275 4.88 20.81 -6.15
CA ILE A 275 6.26 20.60 -5.70
C ILE A 275 6.48 21.15 -4.30
N GLU A 276 5.86 22.31 -4.00
CA GLU A 276 6.00 22.95 -2.69
C GLU A 276 5.29 22.19 -1.58
N GLU A 277 4.09 21.66 -1.84
CA GLU A 277 3.39 20.77 -0.89
C GLU A 277 4.17 19.48 -0.62
N LEU A 278 4.75 18.89 -1.67
CA LEU A 278 5.61 17.71 -1.54
C LEU A 278 6.86 18.02 -0.72
N ARG A 279 7.50 19.18 -0.94
CA ARG A 279 8.67 19.62 -0.17
C ARG A 279 8.34 19.75 1.31
N ILE A 280 7.23 20.41 1.66
CA ILE A 280 6.78 20.57 3.06
C ILE A 280 6.47 19.20 3.69
N THR A 281 5.79 18.32 2.95
CA THR A 281 5.39 16.99 3.45
C THR A 281 6.59 16.07 3.68
N LEU A 282 7.60 16.09 2.78
CA LEU A 282 8.69 15.12 2.78
C LEU A 282 9.95 15.59 3.51
N LEU A 283 10.22 16.90 3.53
CA LEU A 283 11.41 17.49 4.15
C LEU A 283 11.09 18.38 5.36
N GLY A 284 9.81 18.61 5.64
CA GLY A 284 9.38 19.47 6.76
C GLY A 284 9.64 18.83 8.13
N PRO A 285 9.53 19.62 9.23
CA PRO A 285 9.82 19.15 10.58
C PRO A 285 8.90 18.05 11.10
N LYS A 286 7.75 17.85 10.44
CA LYS A 286 6.74 16.82 10.75
C LYS A 286 6.82 15.62 9.79
N SER A 287 7.77 15.61 8.84
CA SER A 287 8.01 14.45 7.97
C SER A 287 8.73 13.33 8.72
N ASP A 288 8.66 12.12 8.19
CA ASP A 288 9.37 10.96 8.74
C ASP A 288 10.88 11.23 8.84
N LEU A 289 11.47 11.85 7.82
CA LEU A 289 12.85 12.29 7.84
C LEU A 289 13.12 13.36 8.89
N GLY A 290 12.18 14.28 9.13
CA GLY A 290 12.24 15.28 10.19
C GLY A 290 12.21 14.64 11.59
N HIS A 291 11.40 13.62 11.79
CA HIS A 291 11.34 12.83 13.03
C HIS A 291 12.63 12.03 13.25
N LEU A 292 13.11 11.31 12.24
CA LEU A 292 14.39 10.59 12.32
C LEU A 292 15.55 11.52 12.61
N THR A 293 15.62 12.68 11.98
CA THR A 293 16.69 13.66 12.24
C THR A 293 16.75 14.08 13.73
N LYS A 294 15.60 14.19 14.41
CA LYS A 294 15.55 14.50 15.85
C LYS A 294 16.05 13.34 16.72
N GLN A 295 15.90 12.10 16.24
CA GLN A 295 16.28 10.89 16.96
C GLN A 295 17.78 10.52 16.82
N ILE A 296 18.58 11.24 16.03
CA ILE A 296 20.03 11.03 15.90
C ILE A 296 20.74 11.01 17.28
N ARG A 297 20.19 11.72 18.26
CA ARG A 297 20.72 11.75 19.63
C ARG A 297 20.70 10.38 20.32
N GLN A 298 19.90 9.45 19.86
CA GLN A 298 19.79 8.08 20.39
C GLN A 298 20.88 7.15 19.84
N VAL A 299 21.57 7.56 18.75
CA VAL A 299 22.70 6.82 18.18
C VAL A 299 23.96 7.05 19.03
N PRO A 300 24.84 6.03 19.22
CA PRO A 300 26.10 6.17 19.93
C PRO A 300 26.94 7.34 19.41
N ALA A 301 27.58 8.07 20.31
CA ALA A 301 28.28 9.32 19.98
C ALA A 301 29.37 9.15 18.90
N ALA A 302 30.04 7.97 18.88
CA ALA A 302 31.05 7.63 17.88
C ALA A 302 30.47 7.55 16.44
N ASP A 303 29.21 7.18 16.29
CA ASP A 303 28.58 6.92 14.97
C ASP A 303 27.73 8.10 14.48
N ARG A 304 27.44 9.09 15.32
CA ARG A 304 26.59 10.24 14.96
C ARG A 304 27.09 11.03 13.76
N GLY A 305 28.42 11.11 13.60
CA GLY A 305 29.05 11.77 12.46
C GLY A 305 28.67 11.07 11.15
N ASN A 306 28.83 9.76 11.09
CA ASN A 306 28.53 8.94 9.92
C ASN A 306 27.02 8.97 9.59
N VAL A 307 26.17 8.85 10.61
CA VAL A 307 24.71 8.94 10.44
C VAL A 307 24.29 10.34 9.97
N GLY A 308 24.93 11.41 10.45
CA GLY A 308 24.69 12.78 9.99
C GLY A 308 25.01 12.99 8.50
N VAL A 309 26.06 12.35 7.99
CA VAL A 309 26.39 12.34 6.55
C VAL A 309 25.26 11.71 5.76
N VAL A 310 24.79 10.51 6.17
CA VAL A 310 23.71 9.80 5.49
C VAL A 310 22.39 10.61 5.51
N VAL A 311 22.06 11.27 6.62
CA VAL A 311 20.88 12.17 6.68
C VAL A 311 20.96 13.27 5.62
N ASN A 312 22.15 13.88 5.45
CA ASN A 312 22.33 14.91 4.44
C ASN A 312 22.24 14.36 3.02
N GLU A 313 22.80 13.19 2.76
CA GLU A 313 22.69 12.51 1.46
C GLU A 313 21.22 12.18 1.11
N VAL A 314 20.46 11.68 2.09
CA VAL A 314 19.02 11.39 1.93
C VAL A 314 18.26 12.66 1.62
N LYS A 315 18.49 13.77 2.34
CA LYS A 315 17.87 15.07 2.06
C LYS A 315 18.17 15.56 0.65
N GLN A 316 19.46 15.56 0.26
CA GLN A 316 19.88 15.98 -1.07
C GLN A 316 19.25 15.12 -2.17
N SER A 317 19.16 13.81 -1.96
CA SER A 317 18.54 12.87 -2.90
C SER A 317 17.04 13.12 -3.11
N ILE A 318 16.31 13.44 -2.03
CA ILE A 318 14.89 13.81 -2.10
C ILE A 318 14.72 15.16 -2.82
N GLU A 319 15.57 16.13 -2.49
CA GLU A 319 15.55 17.46 -3.13
C GLU A 319 15.87 17.40 -4.62
N PHE A 320 16.83 16.58 -5.01
CA PHE A 320 17.15 16.30 -6.42
C PHE A 320 15.97 15.64 -7.16
N ALA A 321 15.28 14.69 -6.51
CA ALA A 321 14.08 14.07 -7.09
C ALA A 321 12.93 15.08 -7.30
N LEU A 322 12.73 16.01 -6.36
CA LEU A 322 11.76 17.12 -6.50
C LEU A 322 12.14 18.06 -7.65
N GLN A 323 13.42 18.43 -7.78
CA GLN A 323 13.92 19.27 -8.87
C GLN A 323 13.75 18.57 -10.21
N LYS A 324 14.06 17.27 -10.32
CA LYS A 324 13.85 16.48 -11.53
C LYS A 324 12.38 16.43 -11.94
N LYS A 325 11.46 16.28 -10.98
CA LYS A 325 10.01 16.34 -11.24
C LYS A 325 9.61 17.74 -11.72
N SER A 326 10.14 18.81 -11.13
CA SER A 326 9.92 20.19 -11.56
C SER A 326 10.37 20.41 -13.00
N SER A 327 11.57 19.93 -13.38
CA SER A 327 12.07 20.05 -14.74
C SER A 327 11.24 19.27 -15.76
N VAL A 328 10.72 18.09 -15.40
CA VAL A 328 9.82 17.30 -16.26
C VAL A 328 8.48 18.01 -16.46
N ILE A 329 7.95 18.65 -15.41
CA ILE A 329 6.72 19.44 -15.51
C ILE A 329 6.96 20.70 -16.39
N SER A 330 8.10 21.37 -16.22
CA SER A 330 8.47 22.51 -17.06
C SER A 330 8.77 22.13 -18.53
N HIS A 331 9.30 20.90 -18.77
CA HIS A 331 9.49 20.38 -20.13
C HIS A 331 8.21 19.85 -20.78
N LYS A 332 7.21 19.42 -20.01
CA LYS A 332 5.88 19.12 -20.57
C LYS A 332 5.11 20.36 -20.99
N SER A 333 5.49 21.54 -20.50
CA SER A 333 4.95 22.81 -20.99
C SER A 333 5.71 23.37 -22.20
N SER A 334 6.81 22.75 -22.64
CA SER A 334 7.50 23.08 -23.88
C SER A 334 7.10 22.13 -25.03
N VAL A 335 5.79 22.03 -25.25
CA VAL A 335 5.28 21.62 -26.55
C VAL A 335 5.34 22.84 -27.43
N ASP A 336 6.20 22.76 -28.45
CA ASP A 336 6.42 23.70 -29.50
C ASP A 336 6.89 25.10 -29.05
N ASN A 337 8.08 25.50 -29.52
CA ASN A 337 8.56 26.85 -29.59
C ASN A 337 7.67 27.68 -30.56
N ILE A 338 6.37 27.76 -30.27
CA ILE A 338 5.52 28.79 -30.86
C ILE A 338 5.91 30.05 -30.12
N TRP A 339 6.65 30.91 -30.81
CA TRP A 339 6.92 32.25 -30.34
C TRP A 339 5.59 32.90 -29.94
N PHE A 340 5.36 33.05 -28.63
CA PHE A 340 4.15 33.63 -28.09
C PHE A 340 4.37 35.15 -27.99
N ASP A 341 3.70 35.90 -28.85
CA ASP A 341 3.71 37.34 -28.77
C ASP A 341 2.89 37.81 -27.56
N VAL A 342 3.61 38.18 -26.50
CA VAL A 342 3.00 38.68 -25.24
C VAL A 342 2.27 40.01 -25.42
N THR A 343 2.47 40.71 -26.55
CA THR A 343 1.78 41.97 -26.89
C THR A 343 0.48 41.74 -27.68
N ALA A 344 0.26 40.53 -28.18
CA ALA A 344 -0.98 40.17 -28.85
C ALA A 344 -2.13 40.13 -27.82
N PRO A 345 -3.28 40.78 -28.12
CA PRO A 345 -4.44 40.66 -27.21
C PRO A 345 -4.87 39.21 -27.13
N GLY A 346 -4.99 38.69 -25.89
CA GLY A 346 -5.44 37.34 -25.64
C GLY A 346 -6.83 37.08 -26.21
N ILE A 347 -7.07 35.85 -26.66
CA ILE A 347 -8.43 35.41 -27.03
C ILE A 347 -9.26 35.49 -25.74
N ARG A 348 -10.28 36.36 -25.76
CA ARG A 348 -11.24 36.43 -24.66
C ARG A 348 -11.89 35.05 -24.48
N PRO A 349 -11.85 34.45 -23.28
CA PRO A 349 -12.60 33.22 -23.05
C PRO A 349 -14.06 33.47 -23.37
N PRO A 350 -14.79 32.50 -23.93
CA PRO A 350 -16.21 32.63 -24.18
C PRO A 350 -16.91 33.02 -22.88
N GLU A 351 -17.71 34.08 -22.91
CA GLU A 351 -18.50 34.49 -21.74
C GLU A 351 -19.49 33.38 -21.43
N GLY A 352 -19.38 32.82 -20.24
CA GLY A 352 -20.35 31.86 -19.75
C GLY A 352 -21.69 32.51 -19.54
N HIS A 353 -22.78 31.76 -19.77
CA HIS A 353 -24.13 32.22 -19.50
C HIS A 353 -24.69 31.47 -18.28
N LEU A 354 -25.44 32.20 -17.44
CA LEU A 354 -26.18 31.57 -16.37
C LEU A 354 -27.27 30.65 -16.98
N HIS A 355 -27.44 29.47 -16.35
CA HIS A 355 -28.55 28.59 -16.72
C HIS A 355 -29.88 29.32 -16.67
N ILE A 356 -30.81 29.00 -17.57
CA ILE A 356 -32.07 29.72 -17.72
C ILE A 356 -32.89 29.75 -16.41
N VAL A 357 -32.85 28.67 -15.61
CA VAL A 357 -33.50 28.63 -14.29
C VAL A 357 -32.85 29.63 -13.32
N SER A 358 -31.55 29.78 -13.32
CA SER A 358 -30.84 30.76 -12.49
C SER A 358 -31.18 32.19 -12.89
N GLN A 359 -31.35 32.44 -14.19
CA GLN A 359 -31.77 33.73 -14.70
C GLN A 359 -33.21 34.04 -14.22
N ALA A 360 -34.15 33.11 -14.35
CA ALA A 360 -35.53 33.24 -13.89
C ALA A 360 -35.59 33.50 -12.38
N ILE A 361 -34.86 32.74 -11.56
CA ILE A 361 -34.77 32.95 -10.10
C ILE A 361 -34.27 34.36 -9.79
N THR A 362 -33.24 34.83 -10.51
CA THR A 362 -32.67 36.16 -10.29
C THR A 362 -33.66 37.27 -10.65
N GLU A 363 -34.38 37.10 -11.74
CA GLU A 363 -35.39 38.08 -12.20
C GLU A 363 -36.56 38.14 -11.21
N ILE A 364 -37.13 37.00 -10.83
CA ILE A 364 -38.22 36.90 -9.84
C ILE A 364 -37.75 37.52 -8.50
N THR A 365 -36.58 37.17 -8.02
CA THR A 365 -36.04 37.74 -6.76
C THR A 365 -35.97 39.27 -6.84
N ARG A 366 -35.44 39.83 -7.94
CA ARG A 366 -35.32 41.27 -8.14
C ARG A 366 -36.69 41.98 -8.14
N ILE A 367 -37.75 41.35 -8.71
CA ILE A 367 -39.10 41.90 -8.69
C ILE A 367 -39.62 41.99 -7.26
N PHE A 368 -39.52 40.89 -6.48
CA PHE A 368 -40.01 40.83 -5.12
C PHE A 368 -39.23 41.72 -4.16
N GLU A 369 -37.90 41.83 -4.32
CA GLU A 369 -37.08 42.77 -3.53
C GLU A 369 -37.54 44.23 -3.69
N ARG A 370 -37.97 44.63 -4.86
CA ARG A 370 -38.49 46.00 -5.12
C ARG A 370 -39.78 46.35 -4.33
N ILE A 371 -40.54 45.35 -3.89
CA ILE A 371 -41.73 45.52 -3.10
C ILE A 371 -41.54 45.12 -1.63
N GLY A 372 -40.27 45.00 -1.20
CA GLY A 372 -39.91 44.85 0.20
C GLY A 372 -39.72 43.43 0.72
N PHE A 373 -39.70 42.41 -0.17
CA PHE A 373 -39.38 41.03 0.23
C PHE A 373 -37.85 40.85 0.31
N THR A 374 -37.41 39.98 1.20
CA THR A 374 -36.01 39.57 1.34
C THR A 374 -35.87 38.09 1.04
N ARG A 375 -34.98 37.74 0.12
CA ARG A 375 -34.66 36.34 -0.13
C ARG A 375 -33.85 35.74 1.02
N VAL A 376 -34.34 34.68 1.62
CA VAL A 376 -33.69 33.91 2.66
C VAL A 376 -33.41 32.47 2.19
N ARG A 377 -32.41 31.87 2.74
CA ARG A 377 -32.11 30.41 2.57
C ARG A 377 -32.33 29.76 3.92
N HIS A 378 -33.05 28.67 3.91
CA HIS A 378 -33.21 27.79 5.07
C HIS A 378 -32.42 26.50 4.86
N PRO A 379 -32.06 25.77 5.92
CA PRO A 379 -31.52 24.42 5.82
C PRO A 379 -32.50 23.53 5.02
N GLU A 380 -31.94 22.59 4.23
CA GLU A 380 -32.73 21.59 3.49
C GLU A 380 -33.23 20.46 4.40
N VAL A 381 -32.59 20.32 5.58
CA VAL A 381 -32.93 19.34 6.62
C VAL A 381 -33.43 20.11 7.83
N ASP A 382 -34.61 19.76 8.32
CA ASP A 382 -35.21 20.39 9.50
C ASP A 382 -35.82 19.32 10.41
N TRP A 383 -36.12 19.69 11.64
CA TRP A 383 -36.79 18.81 12.59
C TRP A 383 -38.27 18.60 12.19
N ASP A 384 -38.75 17.38 12.38
CA ASP A 384 -40.13 16.96 12.13
C ASP A 384 -41.16 17.92 12.79
N TYR A 385 -40.84 18.41 13.99
CA TYR A 385 -41.64 19.38 14.69
C TYR A 385 -41.86 20.65 13.85
N TYR A 386 -40.83 21.25 13.30
CA TYR A 386 -40.93 22.50 12.54
C TYR A 386 -41.55 22.28 11.14
N ALA A 387 -41.25 21.13 10.54
CA ALA A 387 -41.73 20.80 9.22
C ALA A 387 -43.24 20.44 9.20
N PHE A 388 -43.77 19.87 10.29
CA PHE A 388 -45.13 19.35 10.33
C PHE A 388 -45.94 19.78 11.57
N GLU A 389 -45.48 19.49 12.79
CA GLU A 389 -46.28 19.67 14.00
C GLU A 389 -46.57 21.13 14.30
N ALA A 390 -45.60 22.02 14.17
CA ALA A 390 -45.76 23.46 14.32
C ALA A 390 -46.75 24.07 13.30
N LEU A 391 -46.98 23.39 12.17
CA LEU A 391 -47.96 23.75 11.15
C LEU A 391 -49.32 23.08 11.36
N ASN A 392 -49.58 22.51 12.55
CA ASN A 392 -50.77 21.79 12.92
C ASN A 392 -51.01 20.50 12.11
N MET A 393 -49.94 19.82 11.74
CA MET A 393 -49.91 18.49 11.13
C MET A 393 -49.36 17.44 12.12
N PRO A 394 -50.20 16.94 13.04
CA PRO A 394 -49.76 15.96 14.03
C PRO A 394 -49.37 14.62 13.35
N PRO A 395 -48.68 13.68 14.09
CA PRO A 395 -48.21 12.43 13.51
C PRO A 395 -49.26 11.58 12.77
N HIS A 396 -50.51 11.72 13.11
CA HIS A 396 -51.62 10.96 12.48
C HIS A 396 -52.35 11.75 11.39
N HIS A 397 -51.79 12.87 10.94
CA HIS A 397 -52.43 13.67 9.90
C HIS A 397 -52.33 12.97 8.55
N PRO A 398 -53.43 12.74 7.80
CA PRO A 398 -53.39 11.98 6.54
C PRO A 398 -52.44 12.57 5.49
N ALA A 399 -52.26 13.88 5.46
CA ALA A 399 -51.37 14.53 4.49
C ALA A 399 -49.88 14.22 4.70
N ARG A 400 -49.47 13.66 5.85
CA ARG A 400 -48.06 13.29 6.06
C ARG A 400 -47.67 12.07 5.25
N ASP A 401 -48.60 11.16 4.97
CA ASP A 401 -48.34 9.92 4.20
C ASP A 401 -48.24 10.19 2.69
N GLU A 402 -48.77 11.31 2.22
CA GLU A 402 -48.81 11.70 0.81
C GLU A 402 -47.60 12.57 0.39
N TRP A 403 -46.73 12.96 1.32
CA TRP A 403 -45.62 13.85 1.04
C TRP A 403 -44.35 13.03 0.73
N GLU A 404 -43.68 13.38 -0.35
CA GLU A 404 -42.36 12.84 -0.73
C GLU A 404 -41.26 13.37 0.22
N THR A 405 -41.34 13.00 1.51
CA THR A 405 -40.42 13.45 2.55
C THR A 405 -39.50 12.31 2.95
N PHE A 406 -38.21 12.57 2.96
CA PHE A 406 -37.22 11.62 3.46
C PHE A 406 -36.94 11.92 4.94
N PHE A 407 -37.15 10.91 5.81
CA PHE A 407 -36.83 11.01 7.22
C PHE A 407 -35.40 10.45 7.46
N ILE A 408 -34.62 11.21 8.21
CA ILE A 408 -33.29 10.79 8.61
C ILE A 408 -33.35 10.23 10.03
N ASP A 409 -32.98 8.97 10.21
CA ASP A 409 -32.85 8.36 11.54
C ASP A 409 -31.57 8.89 12.22
N TYR A 410 -31.73 9.82 13.14
CA TYR A 410 -30.63 10.45 13.87
C TYR A 410 -30.63 9.99 15.32
N PRO A 411 -29.54 9.30 15.80
CA PRO A 411 -29.44 8.88 17.18
C PRO A 411 -29.32 10.09 18.10
N GLY A 412 -30.38 10.43 18.80
CA GLY A 412 -30.43 11.60 19.70
C GLY A 412 -31.58 12.55 19.41
N SER A 413 -32.52 12.16 18.55
CA SER A 413 -33.80 12.83 18.42
C SER A 413 -34.57 12.76 19.75
N PRO A 414 -35.13 13.87 20.26
CA PRO A 414 -35.89 13.88 21.50
C PRO A 414 -37.14 13.00 21.46
#